data_647b61fafe5da5d01042dc0081372c7c
#
_entry.id   647b61fafe5da5d01042dc0081372c7c
#
_cell.length_a   1.000
_cell.length_b   1.000
_cell.length_c   1.000
_cell.angle_alpha   90.00
_cell.angle_beta   90.00
_cell.angle_gamma   90.00
#
_symmetry.space_group_name_H-M   'P 1'
#
loop_
_entity.id
_entity.type
_entity.pdbx_description
1 polymer ?
#
loop_
_entity_poly.entity_id
_entity_poly.type
_entity_poly.pdbx_seq_one_letter_code
_entity_poly.pdbx_strand_id
1 'polypeptide(L)'
;MLGSTKPRLFTPPLVTGRRGPCGCGCALTPKTSYGFRVVRFAEDILEMPLDPWERWLVIHAGELLPDGSPRFRKVLVIVARQNGKTHVLVVLSLYWLFVERQKLILGTSTNLDYAQESWEKAVEIAEGIEELAERIPARGVRRTNGQNMLRTSAKCRYKIAASNRKGGRSLTVHRLILDELREHPNWKAWSAAYNAMNAVDDAQAFAITNQGDASAVVLKSLRSAAIKSENGVDTLRTDSADPQLGVFEWSAPLGARADDPAALAMANPNLERRGLRLVTLQAEARRAMENGGEELAEFNTEVLCMMVPVLDPAIDAQALERCDISIGVGAARRLKAFSLAAARTRIAAVLDVAPNGSHATLMAGALLDNGKVRVQVVKAWSGEHALRDCAKELPALVKRLKPRLFGWFPKGPAAALAGSLAERKADDPRGVWPPKGVEVIEITSASAVCMQLSAQVQAENLEFNGDLLITAHLVGAEKLHSGDGWRFVRRGAGNCDAAYGTAGVVHLALTMPPPVKAAGRQRVIVAGSSSARQGQNAA
;
A
#
# COMPACT_ATOMS: atom_id res chain seq x y z
N MET A 1 -16.68 26.12 3.56
CA MET A 1 -16.44 25.59 2.16
C MET A 1 -17.29 24.34 2.02
N LEU A 2 -18.05 24.21 0.92
CA LEU A 2 -18.86 23.01 0.67
C LEU A 2 -18.01 21.89 0.06
N GLY A 3 -18.36 20.64 0.36
CA GLY A 3 -17.75 19.47 -0.24
C GLY A 3 -17.98 19.39 -1.77
N SER A 4 -17.03 18.78 -2.46
CA SER A 4 -17.04 18.68 -3.93
C SER A 4 -18.09 17.67 -4.41
N THR A 5 -19.07 18.13 -5.15
CA THR A 5 -20.07 17.26 -5.78
C THR A 5 -19.45 16.33 -6.83
N LYS A 6 -18.43 16.81 -7.56
CA LYS A 6 -17.75 16.08 -8.61
C LYS A 6 -16.49 15.44 -8.06
N PRO A 7 -16.20 14.16 -8.38
CA PRO A 7 -14.97 13.51 -7.91
C PRO A 7 -13.72 14.15 -8.51
N ARG A 8 -12.60 14.01 -7.85
CA ARG A 8 -11.28 14.45 -8.34
C ARG A 8 -10.87 13.66 -9.58
N LEU A 9 -11.06 12.35 -9.54
CA LEU A 9 -10.76 11.44 -10.65
C LEU A 9 -12.01 10.63 -11.01
N PHE A 10 -12.35 10.57 -12.27
CA PHE A 10 -13.49 9.75 -12.72
C PHE A 10 -13.39 9.41 -14.20
N THR A 11 -13.91 8.24 -14.57
CA THR A 11 -14.06 7.85 -15.97
C THR A 11 -15.10 8.72 -16.65
N PRO A 12 -14.73 9.54 -17.67
CA PRO A 12 -15.66 10.45 -18.31
C PRO A 12 -16.74 9.72 -19.09
N PRO A 13 -17.94 10.30 -19.27
CA PRO A 13 -18.98 9.73 -20.12
C PRO A 13 -18.52 9.56 -21.57
N LEU A 14 -18.98 8.51 -22.23
CA LEU A 14 -18.80 8.33 -23.69
C LEU A 14 -19.71 9.25 -24.49
N VAL A 15 -20.91 9.54 -23.93
CA VAL A 15 -21.88 10.42 -24.59
C VAL A 15 -21.35 11.84 -24.66
N THR A 16 -21.19 12.34 -25.87
CA THR A 16 -20.78 13.70 -26.18
C THR A 16 -21.93 14.51 -26.80
N GLY A 17 -21.82 15.83 -26.83
CA GLY A 17 -22.79 16.70 -27.46
C GLY A 17 -23.41 17.75 -26.52
N ARG A 18 -24.68 18.09 -26.73
CA ARG A 18 -25.40 19.10 -25.95
C ARG A 18 -25.48 18.72 -24.47
N ARG A 19 -25.30 19.72 -23.59
CA ARG A 19 -25.41 19.52 -22.13
C ARG A 19 -26.74 18.87 -21.74
N GLY A 20 -26.65 17.80 -21.00
CA GLY A 20 -27.79 17.07 -20.44
C GLY A 20 -28.35 17.71 -19.17
N PRO A 21 -29.45 17.15 -18.63
CA PRO A 21 -30.19 17.72 -17.51
C PRO A 21 -29.55 17.46 -16.12
N CYS A 22 -28.41 16.81 -16.04
CA CYS A 22 -27.77 16.54 -14.73
C CYS A 22 -27.21 17.79 -14.04
N GLY A 23 -27.03 18.89 -14.76
CA GLY A 23 -26.50 20.16 -14.24
C GLY A 23 -24.97 20.23 -14.13
N CYS A 24 -24.24 19.12 -14.33
CA CYS A 24 -22.78 19.08 -14.21
C CYS A 24 -22.04 19.46 -15.51
N GLY A 25 -22.76 19.67 -16.60
CA GLY A 25 -22.22 20.00 -17.93
C GLY A 25 -21.96 18.79 -18.83
N CYS A 26 -22.19 17.55 -18.38
CA CYS A 26 -22.11 16.36 -19.23
C CYS A 26 -23.31 16.26 -20.19
N ALA A 27 -23.21 15.37 -21.19
CA ALA A 27 -24.28 15.15 -22.18
C ALA A 27 -25.25 13.99 -21.80
N LEU A 28 -25.14 13.41 -20.60
CA LEU A 28 -25.99 12.31 -20.15
C LEU A 28 -27.45 12.76 -20.02
N THR A 29 -28.37 11.89 -20.42
CA THR A 29 -29.82 12.09 -20.43
C THR A 29 -30.53 10.88 -19.80
N PRO A 30 -31.83 10.98 -19.47
CA PRO A 30 -32.60 9.82 -19.00
C PRO A 30 -32.64 8.63 -19.97
N LYS A 31 -32.31 8.82 -21.25
CA LYS A 31 -32.19 7.74 -22.24
C LYS A 31 -30.81 7.06 -22.22
N THR A 32 -29.77 7.81 -21.85
CA THR A 32 -28.38 7.35 -21.87
C THR A 32 -27.81 7.01 -20.48
N SER A 33 -28.63 7.16 -19.42
CA SER A 33 -28.27 6.71 -18.07
C SER A 33 -29.51 6.31 -17.28
N TYR A 34 -29.47 5.13 -16.67
CA TYR A 34 -30.50 4.70 -15.73
C TYR A 34 -30.47 5.47 -14.41
N GLY A 35 -29.35 6.13 -14.10
CA GLY A 35 -29.18 6.89 -12.85
C GLY A 35 -30.22 8.00 -12.68
N PHE A 36 -30.79 8.55 -13.74
CA PHE A 36 -31.91 9.49 -13.64
C PHE A 36 -33.18 8.83 -13.08
N ARG A 37 -33.39 7.54 -13.37
CA ARG A 37 -34.50 6.78 -12.78
C ARG A 37 -34.24 6.45 -11.31
N VAL A 38 -32.98 6.19 -10.96
CA VAL A 38 -32.57 6.02 -9.54
C VAL A 38 -32.85 7.28 -8.74
N VAL A 39 -32.49 8.47 -9.29
CA VAL A 39 -32.77 9.76 -8.63
C VAL A 39 -34.25 9.94 -8.36
N ARG A 40 -35.11 9.74 -9.39
CA ARG A 40 -36.55 9.84 -9.21
C ARG A 40 -37.09 8.84 -8.20
N PHE A 41 -36.63 7.59 -8.25
CA PHE A 41 -37.07 6.56 -7.31
C PHE A 41 -36.72 6.94 -5.87
N ALA A 42 -35.54 7.52 -5.63
CA ALA A 42 -35.13 8.01 -4.33
C ALA A 42 -35.98 9.19 -3.85
N GLU A 43 -36.33 10.12 -4.76
CA GLU A 43 -37.10 11.33 -4.46
C GLU A 43 -38.59 11.00 -4.31
N ASP A 44 -39.21 10.29 -5.29
CA ASP A 44 -40.65 10.15 -5.43
C ASP A 44 -41.22 8.97 -4.65
N ILE A 45 -40.47 7.87 -4.48
CA ILE A 45 -40.93 6.64 -3.87
C ILE A 45 -40.36 6.41 -2.48
N LEU A 46 -38.99 6.60 -2.35
CA LEU A 46 -38.36 6.38 -1.05
C LEU A 46 -38.45 7.59 -0.12
N GLU A 47 -38.81 8.75 -0.66
CA GLU A 47 -38.76 10.05 0.04
C GLU A 47 -37.41 10.32 0.70
N MET A 48 -36.36 9.76 0.11
CA MET A 48 -34.95 9.83 0.55
C MET A 48 -34.08 10.40 -0.56
N PRO A 49 -34.15 11.74 -0.82
CA PRO A 49 -33.43 12.35 -1.91
C PRO A 49 -31.92 12.15 -1.75
N LEU A 50 -31.26 11.83 -2.87
CA LEU A 50 -29.81 11.67 -2.93
C LEU A 50 -29.10 13.00 -2.70
N ASP A 51 -28.01 12.98 -1.96
CA ASP A 51 -27.10 14.13 -1.84
C ASP A 51 -26.52 14.50 -3.21
N PRO A 52 -26.06 15.75 -3.41
CA PRO A 52 -25.58 16.19 -4.71
C PRO A 52 -24.51 15.30 -5.36
N TRP A 53 -23.58 14.76 -4.56
CA TRP A 53 -22.54 13.85 -5.04
C TRP A 53 -23.08 12.45 -5.37
N GLU A 54 -24.02 11.96 -4.59
CA GLU A 54 -24.68 10.67 -4.79
C GLU A 54 -25.52 10.69 -6.06
N ARG A 55 -26.28 11.79 -6.26
CA ARG A 55 -27.02 12.03 -7.50
C ARG A 55 -26.08 12.08 -8.70
N TRP A 56 -24.95 12.80 -8.58
CA TRP A 56 -23.94 12.87 -9.62
C TRP A 56 -23.39 11.47 -9.93
N LEU A 57 -23.02 10.72 -8.89
CA LEU A 57 -22.45 9.38 -8.99
C LEU A 57 -23.40 8.42 -9.72
N VAL A 58 -24.65 8.28 -9.27
CA VAL A 58 -25.57 7.30 -9.87
C VAL A 58 -25.89 7.62 -11.34
N ILE A 59 -25.94 8.91 -11.72
CA ILE A 59 -26.13 9.34 -13.11
C ILE A 59 -24.93 8.91 -13.97
N HIS A 60 -23.69 9.10 -13.49
CA HIS A 60 -22.50 8.81 -14.29
C HIS A 60 -22.15 7.32 -14.28
N ALA A 61 -22.27 6.64 -13.14
CA ALA A 61 -22.07 5.20 -13.03
C ALA A 61 -23.17 4.39 -13.75
N GLY A 62 -24.34 5.00 -13.94
CA GLY A 62 -25.50 4.41 -14.64
C GLY A 62 -25.52 4.63 -16.14
N GLU A 63 -24.44 5.10 -16.77
CA GLU A 63 -24.36 5.28 -18.23
C GLU A 63 -24.67 3.99 -18.98
N LEU A 64 -25.46 4.10 -20.04
CA LEU A 64 -25.89 3.00 -20.89
C LEU A 64 -25.22 3.04 -22.24
N LEU A 65 -24.93 1.87 -22.77
CA LEU A 65 -24.53 1.68 -24.17
C LEU A 65 -25.74 1.80 -25.11
N PRO A 66 -25.54 1.93 -26.45
CA PRO A 66 -26.63 2.05 -27.41
C PRO A 66 -27.63 0.87 -27.39
N ASP A 67 -27.21 -0.32 -26.97
CA ASP A 67 -28.06 -1.49 -26.81
C ASP A 67 -28.88 -1.50 -25.50
N GLY A 68 -28.67 -0.49 -24.64
CA GLY A 68 -29.34 -0.36 -23.35
C GLY A 68 -28.66 -1.11 -22.20
N SER A 69 -27.57 -1.81 -22.45
CA SER A 69 -26.79 -2.46 -21.39
C SER A 69 -25.96 -1.44 -20.60
N PRO A 70 -25.64 -1.70 -19.31
CA PRO A 70 -24.73 -0.85 -18.54
C PRO A 70 -23.34 -0.77 -19.20
N ARG A 71 -22.83 0.45 -19.39
CA ARG A 71 -21.47 0.66 -19.89
C ARG A 71 -20.43 0.02 -18.98
N PHE A 72 -20.60 0.17 -17.68
CA PHE A 72 -19.65 -0.32 -16.69
C PHE A 72 -20.13 -1.65 -16.11
N ARG A 73 -19.39 -2.72 -16.40
CA ARG A 73 -19.57 -4.00 -15.72
C ARG A 73 -19.01 -3.98 -14.30
N LYS A 74 -18.01 -3.10 -14.06
CA LYS A 74 -17.41 -2.82 -12.76
C LYS A 74 -17.47 -1.32 -12.48
N VAL A 75 -18.05 -0.95 -11.37
CA VAL A 75 -18.04 0.42 -10.84
C VAL A 75 -17.22 0.40 -9.55
N LEU A 76 -16.17 1.21 -9.48
CA LEU A 76 -15.35 1.42 -8.31
C LEU A 76 -15.55 2.84 -7.81
N VAL A 77 -16.08 2.97 -6.60
CA VAL A 77 -16.30 4.25 -5.91
C VAL A 77 -15.36 4.34 -4.72
N ILE A 78 -14.54 5.38 -4.69
CA ILE A 78 -13.61 5.65 -3.60
C ILE A 78 -13.98 7.01 -2.99
N VAL A 79 -14.42 7.00 -1.73
CA VAL A 79 -14.88 8.20 -1.01
C VAL A 79 -14.64 8.03 0.50
N ALA A 80 -14.31 9.11 1.19
CA ALA A 80 -14.01 9.12 2.62
C ALA A 80 -15.17 8.59 3.48
N ARG A 81 -14.89 8.22 4.73
CA ARG A 81 -15.91 7.81 5.71
C ARG A 81 -16.96 8.90 5.93
N GLN A 82 -18.14 8.50 6.43
CA GLN A 82 -19.24 9.40 6.81
C GLN A 82 -19.80 10.28 5.68
N ASN A 83 -19.54 9.92 4.43
CA ASN A 83 -20.07 10.64 3.28
C ASN A 83 -21.38 10.03 2.68
N GLY A 84 -21.99 9.03 3.32
CA GLY A 84 -23.29 8.49 2.85
C GLY A 84 -23.18 7.23 1.97
N LYS A 85 -22.06 6.49 1.98
CA LYS A 85 -21.86 5.25 1.20
C LYS A 85 -23.05 4.28 1.33
N THR A 86 -23.46 4.01 2.56
CA THR A 86 -24.61 3.11 2.86
C THR A 86 -25.90 3.60 2.22
N HIS A 87 -26.16 4.91 2.20
CA HIS A 87 -27.34 5.50 1.56
C HIS A 87 -27.40 5.18 0.07
N VAL A 88 -26.31 5.37 -0.66
CA VAL A 88 -26.21 5.01 -2.09
C VAL A 88 -26.49 3.53 -2.30
N LEU A 89 -25.91 2.63 -1.47
CA LEU A 89 -26.09 1.19 -1.62
C LEU A 89 -27.52 0.75 -1.35
N VAL A 90 -28.18 1.33 -0.35
CA VAL A 90 -29.59 1.06 -0.02
C VAL A 90 -30.49 1.48 -1.18
N VAL A 91 -30.34 2.72 -1.67
CA VAL A 91 -31.15 3.24 -2.79
C VAL A 91 -30.96 2.39 -4.05
N LEU A 92 -29.71 2.06 -4.41
CA LEU A 92 -29.42 1.22 -5.58
C LEU A 92 -29.99 -0.19 -5.43
N SER A 93 -29.86 -0.83 -4.27
CA SER A 93 -30.37 -2.17 -4.04
C SER A 93 -31.90 -2.24 -4.18
N LEU A 94 -32.61 -1.27 -3.61
CA LEU A 94 -34.06 -1.17 -3.72
C LEU A 94 -34.50 -0.84 -5.15
N TYR A 95 -33.81 0.09 -5.82
CA TYR A 95 -34.08 0.40 -7.22
C TYR A 95 -33.95 -0.85 -8.13
N TRP A 96 -32.86 -1.57 -8.02
CA TRP A 96 -32.63 -2.79 -8.79
C TRP A 96 -33.63 -3.89 -8.46
N LEU A 97 -34.08 -3.99 -7.20
CA LEU A 97 -35.01 -5.00 -6.76
C LEU A 97 -36.45 -4.73 -7.21
N PHE A 98 -36.94 -3.50 -7.02
CA PHE A 98 -38.33 -3.14 -7.21
C PHE A 98 -38.68 -2.52 -8.56
N VAL A 99 -37.72 -1.75 -9.15
CA VAL A 99 -37.92 -1.04 -10.42
C VAL A 99 -37.34 -1.84 -11.59
N GLU A 100 -36.05 -2.18 -11.57
CA GLU A 100 -35.43 -3.00 -12.63
C GLU A 100 -35.81 -4.49 -12.54
N ARG A 101 -36.27 -4.93 -11.39
CA ARG A 101 -36.70 -6.33 -11.13
C ARG A 101 -35.59 -7.34 -11.42
N GLN A 102 -34.37 -7.01 -11.01
CA GLN A 102 -33.23 -7.89 -11.15
C GLN A 102 -33.42 -9.18 -10.34
N LYS A 103 -33.20 -10.34 -10.98
CA LYS A 103 -33.48 -11.65 -10.39
C LYS A 103 -32.71 -11.94 -9.13
N LEU A 104 -31.42 -11.54 -9.09
CA LEU A 104 -30.58 -11.68 -7.91
C LEU A 104 -29.62 -10.51 -7.76
N ILE A 105 -29.77 -9.81 -6.64
CA ILE A 105 -28.81 -8.84 -6.12
C ILE A 105 -28.05 -9.54 -5.00
N LEU A 106 -26.71 -9.55 -5.05
CA LEU A 106 -25.86 -10.12 -4.02
C LEU A 106 -25.07 -9.00 -3.34
N GLY A 107 -25.32 -8.79 -2.05
CA GLY A 107 -24.48 -7.97 -1.19
C GLY A 107 -23.41 -8.82 -0.52
N THR A 108 -22.16 -8.36 -0.53
CA THR A 108 -21.04 -9.06 0.10
C THR A 108 -20.03 -8.08 0.67
N SER A 109 -19.41 -8.49 1.77
CA SER A 109 -18.25 -7.83 2.37
C SER A 109 -17.34 -8.88 3.00
N THR A 110 -16.08 -8.55 3.31
CA THR A 110 -15.18 -9.42 4.09
C THR A 110 -15.70 -9.64 5.50
N ASN A 111 -16.23 -8.59 6.12
CA ASN A 111 -17.05 -8.70 7.32
C ASN A 111 -18.52 -8.65 6.95
N LEU A 112 -19.25 -9.74 7.24
CA LEU A 112 -20.68 -9.85 6.91
C LEU A 112 -21.53 -8.77 7.60
N ASP A 113 -21.11 -8.27 8.75
CA ASP A 113 -21.84 -7.26 9.53
C ASP A 113 -22.07 -5.96 8.73
N TYR A 114 -21.08 -5.51 7.94
CA TYR A 114 -21.23 -4.33 7.07
C TYR A 114 -22.29 -4.56 5.99
N ALA A 115 -22.25 -5.70 5.31
CA ALA A 115 -23.26 -6.04 4.31
C ALA A 115 -24.66 -6.23 4.95
N GLN A 116 -24.72 -6.71 6.20
CA GLN A 116 -25.93 -6.88 6.95
C GLN A 116 -26.56 -5.54 7.33
N GLU A 117 -25.78 -4.58 7.80
CA GLU A 117 -26.29 -3.25 8.16
C GLU A 117 -26.96 -2.56 6.96
N SER A 118 -26.33 -2.56 5.79
CA SER A 118 -26.90 -2.01 4.56
C SER A 118 -28.16 -2.76 4.12
N TRP A 119 -28.17 -4.08 4.29
CA TRP A 119 -29.31 -4.92 3.94
C TRP A 119 -30.49 -4.70 4.90
N GLU A 120 -30.29 -4.63 6.22
CA GLU A 120 -31.34 -4.37 7.22
C GLU A 120 -32.01 -3.02 6.96
N LYS A 121 -31.22 -1.96 6.71
CA LYS A 121 -31.76 -0.64 6.34
C LYS A 121 -32.63 -0.71 5.07
N ALA A 122 -32.20 -1.47 4.07
CA ALA A 122 -32.99 -1.64 2.86
C ALA A 122 -34.30 -2.39 3.13
N VAL A 123 -34.30 -3.39 4.03
CA VAL A 123 -35.51 -4.11 4.43
C VAL A 123 -36.46 -3.22 5.22
N GLU A 124 -35.97 -2.48 6.21
CA GLU A 124 -36.79 -1.54 7.01
C GLU A 124 -37.50 -0.51 6.12
N ILE A 125 -36.77 0.10 5.17
CA ILE A 125 -37.37 1.04 4.22
C ILE A 125 -38.41 0.36 3.33
N ALA A 126 -38.12 -0.83 2.82
CA ALA A 126 -39.02 -1.55 1.95
C ALA A 126 -40.30 -2.03 2.68
N GLU A 127 -40.21 -2.39 3.97
CA GLU A 127 -41.33 -2.75 4.82
C GLU A 127 -42.11 -1.50 5.28
N GLY A 128 -41.48 -0.33 5.39
CA GLY A 128 -42.09 0.92 5.83
C GLY A 128 -42.85 1.68 4.74
N ILE A 129 -42.61 1.41 3.45
CA ILE A 129 -43.28 2.08 2.32
C ILE A 129 -44.36 1.16 1.76
N GLU A 130 -45.64 1.57 1.82
CA GLU A 130 -46.80 0.76 1.44
C GLU A 130 -46.65 0.16 0.03
N GLU A 131 -46.28 0.97 -0.97
CA GLU A 131 -46.10 0.52 -2.36
C GLU A 131 -45.06 -0.59 -2.53
N LEU A 132 -44.03 -0.61 -1.68
CA LEU A 132 -42.98 -1.63 -1.69
C LEU A 132 -43.37 -2.83 -0.83
N ALA A 133 -44.00 -2.59 0.34
CA ALA A 133 -44.43 -3.61 1.27
C ALA A 133 -45.45 -4.55 0.64
N GLU A 134 -46.42 -4.06 -0.13
CA GLU A 134 -47.38 -4.86 -0.89
C GLU A 134 -46.72 -5.85 -1.87
N ARG A 135 -45.51 -5.55 -2.34
CA ARG A 135 -44.75 -6.42 -3.25
C ARG A 135 -43.85 -7.42 -2.52
N ILE A 136 -43.87 -7.41 -1.18
CA ILE A 136 -43.14 -8.38 -0.34
C ILE A 136 -44.13 -9.44 0.14
N PRO A 137 -44.01 -10.73 -0.26
CA PRO A 137 -44.93 -11.77 0.20
C PRO A 137 -44.70 -12.04 1.70
N ALA A 138 -45.72 -12.61 2.39
CA ALA A 138 -45.72 -12.85 3.84
C ALA A 138 -44.48 -13.55 4.43
N ARG A 139 -43.72 -14.27 3.62
CA ARG A 139 -42.43 -14.88 3.98
C ARG A 139 -41.30 -14.37 3.07
N GLY A 140 -41.39 -13.11 2.62
CA GLY A 140 -40.44 -12.50 1.71
C GLY A 140 -39.12 -12.08 2.38
N VAL A 141 -39.18 -11.78 3.69
CA VAL A 141 -37.97 -11.43 4.48
C VAL A 141 -37.53 -12.64 5.30
N ARG A 142 -36.24 -12.99 5.20
CA ARG A 142 -35.60 -14.01 6.04
C ARG A 142 -34.42 -13.39 6.76
N ARG A 143 -34.39 -13.50 8.11
CA ARG A 143 -33.33 -13.03 9.01
C ARG A 143 -32.74 -14.22 9.77
N THR A 144 -32.15 -15.19 9.06
CA THR A 144 -31.51 -16.36 9.67
C THR A 144 -30.00 -16.36 9.37
N ASN A 145 -29.19 -16.78 10.34
CA ASN A 145 -27.73 -16.79 10.21
C ASN A 145 -27.27 -17.39 8.86
N GLY A 146 -26.59 -16.57 8.07
CA GLY A 146 -26.06 -16.93 6.73
C GLY A 146 -27.11 -17.01 5.60
N GLN A 147 -28.37 -16.63 5.84
CA GLN A 147 -29.46 -16.67 4.83
C GLN A 147 -30.31 -15.41 4.82
N ASN A 148 -29.75 -14.25 5.13
CA ASN A 148 -30.47 -12.98 5.05
C ASN A 148 -30.88 -12.70 3.60
N MET A 149 -32.19 -12.55 3.37
CA MET A 149 -32.75 -12.39 2.03
C MET A 149 -34.08 -11.60 2.08
N LEU A 150 -34.17 -10.60 1.21
CA LEU A 150 -35.41 -9.91 0.86
C LEU A 150 -35.89 -10.43 -0.51
N ARG A 151 -37.09 -10.93 -0.60
CA ARG A 151 -37.72 -11.46 -1.82
C ARG A 151 -39.00 -10.73 -2.14
N THR A 152 -39.18 -10.38 -3.42
CA THR A 152 -40.44 -9.79 -3.92
C THR A 152 -41.39 -10.84 -4.49
N SER A 153 -42.69 -10.48 -4.66
CA SER A 153 -43.70 -11.28 -5.34
C SER A 153 -43.32 -11.62 -6.78
N ALA A 154 -42.55 -10.76 -7.46
CA ALA A 154 -41.97 -11.01 -8.77
C ALA A 154 -40.78 -12.01 -8.75
N LYS A 155 -40.50 -12.66 -7.61
CA LYS A 155 -39.43 -13.63 -7.40
C LYS A 155 -37.99 -13.04 -7.50
N CYS A 156 -37.86 -11.71 -7.50
CA CYS A 156 -36.57 -11.04 -7.38
C CYS A 156 -36.06 -11.15 -5.94
N ARG A 157 -34.74 -11.18 -5.77
CA ARG A 157 -34.10 -11.39 -4.45
C ARG A 157 -32.93 -10.46 -4.23
N TYR A 158 -32.89 -9.85 -3.04
CA TYR A 158 -31.68 -9.23 -2.51
C TYR A 158 -31.17 -10.09 -1.35
N LYS A 159 -30.02 -10.69 -1.54
CA LYS A 159 -29.38 -11.62 -0.59
C LYS A 159 -28.01 -11.08 -0.17
N ILE A 160 -27.62 -11.31 1.09
CA ILE A 160 -26.24 -11.09 1.53
C ILE A 160 -25.53 -12.41 1.79
N ALA A 161 -24.23 -12.44 1.55
CA ALA A 161 -23.38 -13.58 1.82
C ALA A 161 -21.95 -13.12 2.17
N ALA A 162 -21.30 -13.83 3.09
CA ALA A 162 -19.89 -13.58 3.36
C ALA A 162 -19.03 -13.86 2.11
N SER A 163 -17.99 -13.05 1.91
CA SER A 163 -17.03 -13.17 0.82
C SER A 163 -16.11 -14.38 0.99
N ASN A 164 -16.65 -15.58 1.00
CA ASN A 164 -15.87 -16.81 1.09
C ASN A 164 -16.02 -17.68 -0.16
N ARG A 165 -15.08 -18.64 -0.35
CA ARG A 165 -15.03 -19.56 -1.50
C ARG A 165 -16.34 -20.30 -1.81
N LYS A 166 -17.25 -20.45 -0.84
CA LYS A 166 -18.50 -21.22 -0.98
C LYS A 166 -19.72 -20.35 -1.29
N GLY A 167 -19.68 -19.06 -0.93
CA GLY A 167 -20.89 -18.19 -0.92
C GLY A 167 -21.42 -17.78 -2.30
N GLY A 168 -20.62 -17.83 -3.37
CA GLY A 168 -21.03 -17.34 -4.69
C GLY A 168 -21.08 -18.38 -5.81
N ARG A 169 -20.51 -19.59 -5.64
CA ARG A 169 -20.23 -20.53 -6.74
C ARG A 169 -21.43 -21.15 -7.45
N SER A 170 -22.63 -21.10 -6.88
CA SER A 170 -23.84 -21.70 -7.46
C SER A 170 -24.93 -20.68 -7.76
N LEU A 171 -24.57 -19.39 -7.78
CA LEU A 171 -25.52 -18.31 -7.99
C LEU A 171 -25.31 -17.67 -9.37
N THR A 172 -26.42 -17.28 -10.02
CA THR A 172 -26.37 -16.38 -11.19
C THR A 172 -26.71 -14.97 -10.68
N VAL A 173 -25.70 -14.12 -10.58
CA VAL A 173 -25.81 -12.79 -9.98
C VAL A 173 -25.99 -11.73 -11.07
N HIS A 174 -27.01 -10.87 -10.94
CA HIS A 174 -27.31 -9.80 -11.89
C HIS A 174 -26.72 -8.46 -11.41
N ARG A 175 -26.78 -8.21 -10.10
CA ARG A 175 -26.17 -7.04 -9.48
C ARG A 175 -25.36 -7.50 -8.27
N LEU A 176 -24.10 -7.06 -8.20
CA LEU A 176 -23.20 -7.37 -7.11
C LEU A 176 -22.85 -6.08 -6.36
N ILE A 177 -23.06 -6.07 -5.06
CA ILE A 177 -22.67 -4.97 -4.16
C ILE A 177 -21.50 -5.47 -3.33
N LEU A 178 -20.38 -4.72 -3.38
CA LEU A 178 -19.20 -4.94 -2.54
C LEU A 178 -18.98 -3.71 -1.66
N ASP A 179 -19.28 -3.85 -0.38
CA ASP A 179 -19.01 -2.82 0.61
C ASP A 179 -17.64 -3.04 1.24
N GLU A 180 -16.90 -1.95 1.51
CA GLU A 180 -15.54 -1.93 2.05
C GLU A 180 -14.55 -2.82 1.25
N LEU A 181 -14.44 -2.55 -0.07
CA LEU A 181 -13.54 -3.30 -0.95
C LEU A 181 -12.08 -3.26 -0.49
N ARG A 182 -11.65 -2.24 0.24
CA ARG A 182 -10.28 -2.14 0.79
C ARG A 182 -9.91 -3.30 1.71
N GLU A 183 -10.89 -3.94 2.35
CA GLU A 183 -10.67 -5.08 3.25
C GLU A 183 -10.36 -6.39 2.52
N HIS A 184 -10.28 -6.40 1.17
CA HIS A 184 -9.98 -7.58 0.38
C HIS A 184 -8.47 -7.76 0.14
N PRO A 185 -7.77 -8.60 0.94
CA PRO A 185 -6.32 -8.76 0.84
C PRO A 185 -5.91 -9.64 -0.35
N ASN A 186 -6.87 -10.26 -1.03
CA ASN A 186 -6.61 -11.12 -2.19
C ASN A 186 -7.83 -11.29 -3.09
N TRP A 187 -7.59 -11.79 -4.29
CA TRP A 187 -8.61 -11.98 -5.32
C TRP A 187 -9.63 -13.10 -5.07
N LYS A 188 -9.45 -13.96 -4.06
CA LYS A 188 -10.28 -15.17 -3.90
C LYS A 188 -11.77 -14.86 -3.67
N ALA A 189 -12.04 -13.90 -2.80
CA ALA A 189 -13.41 -13.48 -2.50
C ALA A 189 -14.04 -12.71 -3.67
N TRP A 190 -13.30 -11.75 -4.23
CA TRP A 190 -13.71 -11.03 -5.44
C TRP A 190 -14.06 -11.98 -6.59
N SER A 191 -13.14 -12.88 -6.96
CA SER A 191 -13.33 -13.79 -8.07
C SER A 191 -14.53 -14.72 -7.88
N ALA A 192 -14.79 -15.18 -6.66
CA ALA A 192 -15.94 -16.05 -6.37
C ALA A 192 -17.27 -15.32 -6.62
N ALA A 193 -17.40 -14.06 -6.20
CA ALA A 193 -18.60 -13.26 -6.38
C ALA A 193 -18.72 -12.74 -7.83
N TYR A 194 -17.63 -12.26 -8.41
CA TYR A 194 -17.63 -11.69 -9.76
C TYR A 194 -17.87 -12.73 -10.86
N ASN A 195 -17.29 -13.93 -10.75
CA ASN A 195 -17.54 -15.02 -11.71
C ASN A 195 -18.99 -15.51 -11.74
N ALA A 196 -19.75 -15.31 -10.65
CA ALA A 196 -21.16 -15.61 -10.61
C ALA A 196 -22.02 -14.69 -11.52
N MET A 197 -21.43 -13.63 -12.05
CA MET A 197 -22.05 -12.69 -12.99
C MET A 197 -21.81 -13.05 -14.47
N ASN A 198 -20.91 -14.00 -14.77
CA ASN A 198 -20.47 -14.24 -16.16
C ASN A 198 -21.58 -14.75 -17.10
N ALA A 199 -22.63 -15.34 -16.54
CA ALA A 199 -23.78 -15.83 -17.32
C ALA A 199 -24.86 -14.75 -17.56
N VAL A 200 -24.60 -13.49 -17.19
CA VAL A 200 -25.56 -12.37 -17.31
C VAL A 200 -24.88 -11.23 -18.10
N ASP A 201 -25.45 -10.89 -19.24
CA ASP A 201 -24.86 -9.90 -20.16
C ASP A 201 -24.89 -8.49 -19.59
N ASP A 202 -26.01 -8.09 -18.97
CA ASP A 202 -26.23 -6.76 -18.34
C ASP A 202 -25.81 -6.69 -16.86
N ALA A 203 -25.05 -7.66 -16.38
CA ALA A 203 -24.64 -7.69 -14.98
C ALA A 203 -23.69 -6.54 -14.63
N GLN A 204 -23.87 -5.98 -13.42
CA GLN A 204 -23.04 -4.90 -12.92
C GLN A 204 -22.60 -5.17 -11.46
N ALA A 205 -21.29 -5.01 -11.20
CA ALA A 205 -20.71 -4.96 -9.86
C ALA A 205 -20.50 -3.50 -9.44
N PHE A 206 -20.97 -3.15 -8.25
CA PHE A 206 -20.82 -1.84 -7.65
C PHE A 206 -20.01 -1.99 -6.35
N ALA A 207 -18.74 -1.61 -6.41
CA ALA A 207 -17.84 -1.63 -5.28
C ALA A 207 -17.68 -0.22 -4.71
N ILE A 208 -17.89 -0.06 -3.43
CA ILE A 208 -17.74 1.22 -2.73
C ILE A 208 -16.83 1.03 -1.52
N THR A 209 -15.94 1.99 -1.31
CA THR A 209 -14.93 1.91 -0.24
C THR A 209 -14.35 3.28 0.02
N ASN A 210 -13.66 3.47 1.15
CA ASN A 210 -12.64 4.51 1.22
C ASN A 210 -11.29 3.95 0.76
N GLN A 211 -10.24 4.77 0.80
CA GLN A 211 -8.90 4.33 0.41
C GLN A 211 -8.38 3.33 1.45
N GLY A 212 -7.48 2.47 1.01
CA GLY A 212 -6.80 1.50 1.86
C GLY A 212 -5.30 1.74 1.91
N ASP A 213 -4.64 0.93 2.70
CA ASP A 213 -3.20 0.81 2.74
C ASP A 213 -2.67 -0.18 1.67
N ALA A 214 -1.41 -0.56 1.80
CA ALA A 214 -0.77 -1.50 0.88
C ALA A 214 -1.39 -2.92 0.93
N SER A 215 -2.12 -3.30 1.97
CA SER A 215 -2.78 -4.60 2.11
C SER A 215 -4.05 -4.72 1.27
N ALA A 216 -4.64 -3.60 0.83
CA ALA A 216 -5.83 -3.52 -0.01
C ALA A 216 -5.53 -3.93 -1.47
N VAL A 217 -5.11 -5.18 -1.69
CA VAL A 217 -4.57 -5.67 -2.97
C VAL A 217 -5.57 -5.54 -4.11
N VAL A 218 -6.83 -5.89 -3.89
CA VAL A 218 -7.88 -5.84 -4.93
C VAL A 218 -8.20 -4.41 -5.31
N LEU A 219 -8.41 -3.53 -4.33
CA LEU A 219 -8.64 -2.09 -4.54
C LEU A 219 -7.50 -1.46 -5.32
N LYS A 220 -6.26 -1.67 -4.89
CA LYS A 220 -5.06 -1.13 -5.52
C LYS A 220 -4.94 -1.56 -6.98
N SER A 221 -5.20 -2.84 -7.27
CA SER A 221 -5.15 -3.37 -8.63
C SER A 221 -6.24 -2.78 -9.53
N LEU A 222 -7.49 -2.68 -9.06
CA LEU A 222 -8.58 -2.07 -9.84
C LEU A 222 -8.34 -0.57 -10.05
N ARG A 223 -7.89 0.15 -9.02
CA ARG A 223 -7.55 1.57 -9.14
C ARG A 223 -6.43 1.80 -10.17
N SER A 224 -5.35 1.04 -10.10
CA SER A 224 -4.21 1.18 -11.02
C SER A 224 -4.51 0.76 -12.46
N ALA A 225 -5.56 -0.02 -12.71
CA ALA A 225 -6.03 -0.30 -14.06
C ALA A 225 -6.63 0.94 -14.75
N ALA A 226 -7.17 1.89 -13.99
CA ALA A 226 -7.80 3.11 -14.52
C ALA A 226 -7.04 4.41 -14.19
N ILE A 227 -6.20 4.42 -13.15
CA ILE A 227 -5.47 5.59 -12.67
C ILE A 227 -3.97 5.30 -12.67
N LYS A 228 -3.20 6.21 -13.24
CA LYS A 228 -1.74 6.22 -13.25
C LYS A 228 -1.26 7.27 -12.26
N SER A 229 -0.35 6.88 -11.37
CA SER A 229 0.30 7.78 -10.42
C SER A 229 1.77 7.94 -10.83
N GLU A 230 2.15 9.14 -11.27
CA GLU A 230 3.52 9.45 -11.68
C GLU A 230 3.93 10.81 -11.12
N ASN A 231 5.14 10.88 -10.57
CA ASN A 231 5.72 12.10 -9.99
C ASN A 231 4.79 12.80 -8.98
N GLY A 232 4.07 12.02 -8.16
CA GLY A 232 3.12 12.57 -7.18
C GLY A 232 1.81 13.09 -7.77
N VAL A 233 1.51 12.81 -9.03
CA VAL A 233 0.27 13.23 -9.70
C VAL A 233 -0.50 12.02 -10.19
N ASP A 234 -1.77 11.95 -9.79
CA ASP A 234 -2.72 10.96 -10.28
C ASP A 234 -3.42 11.46 -11.54
N THR A 235 -3.44 10.64 -12.57
CA THR A 235 -4.15 10.91 -13.84
C THR A 235 -4.93 9.69 -14.29
N LEU A 236 -5.99 9.91 -15.05
CA LEU A 236 -6.71 8.81 -15.69
C LEU A 236 -5.85 8.20 -16.80
N ARG A 237 -5.88 6.88 -16.90
CA ARG A 237 -5.24 6.17 -18.00
C ARG A 237 -6.08 6.31 -19.27
N THR A 238 -5.44 6.71 -20.35
CA THR A 238 -6.02 6.71 -21.70
C THR A 238 -5.91 5.35 -22.38
N ASP A 239 -5.01 4.50 -21.87
CA ASP A 239 -4.67 3.15 -22.34
C ASP A 239 -5.23 2.06 -21.41
N SER A 240 -6.35 2.33 -20.72
CA SER A 240 -6.95 1.34 -19.81
C SER A 240 -7.26 0.04 -20.54
N ALA A 241 -6.71 -1.06 -20.03
CA ALA A 241 -6.98 -2.40 -20.54
C ALA A 241 -8.41 -2.91 -20.23
N ASP A 242 -9.17 -2.16 -19.42
CA ASP A 242 -10.51 -2.53 -18.97
C ASP A 242 -11.53 -1.42 -19.26
N PRO A 243 -12.10 -1.38 -20.47
CA PRO A 243 -13.07 -0.35 -20.87
C PRO A 243 -14.41 -0.45 -20.11
N GLN A 244 -14.67 -1.58 -19.45
CA GLN A 244 -15.87 -1.81 -18.65
C GLN A 244 -15.68 -1.45 -17.16
N LEU A 245 -14.54 -0.85 -16.77
CA LEU A 245 -14.29 -0.35 -15.44
C LEU A 245 -14.56 1.16 -15.37
N GLY A 246 -15.56 1.55 -14.59
CA GLY A 246 -15.80 2.94 -14.19
C GLY A 246 -15.20 3.22 -12.83
N VAL A 247 -14.34 4.24 -12.73
CA VAL A 247 -13.76 4.69 -11.45
C VAL A 247 -14.25 6.08 -11.13
N PHE A 248 -14.64 6.30 -9.87
CA PHE A 248 -15.14 7.56 -9.33
C PHE A 248 -14.49 7.78 -7.95
N GLU A 249 -13.52 8.70 -7.88
CA GLU A 249 -12.67 8.87 -6.70
C GLU A 249 -12.75 10.30 -6.15
N TRP A 250 -13.29 10.43 -4.93
CA TRP A 250 -13.22 11.61 -4.09
C TRP A 250 -12.05 11.42 -3.12
N SER A 251 -10.95 12.08 -3.40
CA SER A 251 -9.73 12.01 -2.58
C SER A 251 -8.98 13.33 -2.63
N ALA A 252 -8.16 13.59 -1.62
CA ALA A 252 -7.20 14.68 -1.66
C ALA A 252 -6.09 14.40 -2.68
N PRO A 253 -5.48 15.44 -3.29
CA PRO A 253 -4.27 15.28 -4.09
C PRO A 253 -3.11 14.69 -3.27
N LEU A 254 -2.25 13.92 -3.92
CA LEU A 254 -1.04 13.41 -3.27
C LEU A 254 -0.18 14.58 -2.77
N GLY A 255 0.34 14.47 -1.54
CA GLY A 255 1.15 15.51 -0.91
C GLY A 255 0.36 16.71 -0.37
N ALA A 256 -0.97 16.72 -0.43
CA ALA A 256 -1.78 17.74 0.23
C ALA A 256 -1.58 17.69 1.76
N ARG A 257 -1.54 18.87 2.40
CA ARG A 257 -1.54 18.94 3.85
C ARG A 257 -2.87 18.44 4.40
N ALA A 258 -2.83 17.75 5.53
CA ALA A 258 -4.02 17.16 6.13
C ALA A 258 -5.07 18.21 6.56
N ASP A 259 -4.65 19.40 6.93
CA ASP A 259 -5.53 20.50 7.37
C ASP A 259 -5.93 21.47 6.24
N ASP A 260 -5.55 21.18 4.96
CA ASP A 260 -5.92 22.02 3.81
C ASP A 260 -7.45 21.95 3.56
N PRO A 261 -8.17 23.08 3.65
CA PRO A 261 -9.62 23.11 3.40
C PRO A 261 -10.03 22.60 2.03
N ALA A 262 -9.21 22.85 1.00
CA ALA A 262 -9.51 22.42 -0.37
C ALA A 262 -9.36 20.89 -0.49
N ALA A 263 -8.31 20.32 0.09
CA ALA A 263 -8.10 18.87 0.13
C ALA A 263 -9.22 18.14 0.89
N LEU A 264 -9.62 18.69 2.05
CA LEU A 264 -10.75 18.17 2.84
C LEU A 264 -12.07 18.22 2.05
N ALA A 265 -12.32 19.32 1.32
CA ALA A 265 -13.54 19.45 0.50
C ALA A 265 -13.54 18.52 -0.72
N MET A 266 -12.40 18.21 -1.31
CA MET A 266 -12.28 17.26 -2.42
C MET A 266 -12.56 15.81 -1.97
N ALA A 267 -12.08 15.42 -0.80
CA ALA A 267 -12.24 14.07 -0.28
C ALA A 267 -13.62 13.83 0.35
N ASN A 268 -14.26 14.90 0.86
CA ASN A 268 -15.50 14.82 1.63
C ASN A 268 -16.63 15.56 0.91
N PRO A 269 -17.34 14.91 -0.03
CA PRO A 269 -18.41 15.57 -0.80
C PRO A 269 -19.58 16.05 0.05
N ASN A 270 -19.80 15.49 1.25
CA ASN A 270 -20.80 15.93 2.20
C ASN A 270 -20.27 16.93 3.26
N LEU A 271 -19.08 17.49 3.06
CA LEU A 271 -18.54 18.53 3.92
C LEU A 271 -19.50 19.73 4.01
N GLU A 272 -19.78 20.22 5.22
CA GLU A 272 -20.79 21.24 5.57
C GLU A 272 -22.23 20.83 5.17
N ARG A 273 -22.44 19.51 5.06
CA ARG A 273 -23.75 18.86 4.93
C ARG A 273 -23.84 17.72 5.93
N ARG A 274 -25.03 17.32 6.33
CA ARG A 274 -25.28 16.15 7.21
C ARG A 274 -24.36 16.05 8.45
N GLY A 275 -23.96 17.19 9.03
CA GLY A 275 -23.18 17.22 10.27
C GLY A 275 -21.65 17.17 10.11
N LEU A 276 -21.12 16.91 8.93
CA LEU A 276 -19.67 16.94 8.70
C LEU A 276 -19.17 18.37 8.58
N ARG A 277 -18.37 18.84 9.57
CA ARG A 277 -17.93 20.24 9.67
C ARG A 277 -16.45 20.41 9.36
N LEU A 278 -16.13 21.43 8.56
CA LEU A 278 -14.74 21.74 8.19
C LEU A 278 -13.86 22.04 9.42
N VAL A 279 -14.40 22.84 10.36
CA VAL A 279 -13.66 23.22 11.58
C VAL A 279 -13.28 22.00 12.42
N THR A 280 -14.15 21.01 12.49
CA THR A 280 -13.89 19.75 13.22
C THR A 280 -12.79 18.94 12.53
N LEU A 281 -12.92 18.73 11.22
CA LEU A 281 -11.90 17.99 10.47
C LEU A 281 -10.53 18.65 10.49
N GLN A 282 -10.49 20.00 10.44
CA GLN A 282 -9.23 20.73 10.55
C GLN A 282 -8.58 20.60 11.94
N ALA A 283 -9.38 20.57 13.01
CA ALA A 283 -8.86 20.36 14.36
C ALA A 283 -8.28 18.94 14.51
N GLU A 284 -8.99 17.93 14.02
CA GLU A 284 -8.51 16.54 14.00
C GLU A 284 -7.24 16.39 13.14
N ALA A 285 -7.21 17.04 11.98
CA ALA A 285 -6.04 17.04 11.08
C ALA A 285 -4.79 17.61 11.78
N ARG A 286 -4.92 18.75 12.48
CA ARG A 286 -3.80 19.35 13.18
C ARG A 286 -3.27 18.45 14.29
N ARG A 287 -4.17 17.85 15.10
CA ARG A 287 -3.79 16.87 16.11
C ARG A 287 -3.07 15.68 15.51
N ALA A 288 -3.60 15.11 14.42
CA ALA A 288 -2.96 14.00 13.72
C ALA A 288 -1.58 14.37 13.14
N MET A 289 -1.42 15.61 12.65
CA MET A 289 -0.13 16.13 12.17
C MET A 289 0.88 16.35 13.30
N GLU A 290 0.44 16.78 14.47
CA GLU A 290 1.29 16.94 15.67
C GLU A 290 1.77 15.59 16.21
N ASN A 291 0.89 14.59 16.25
CA ASN A 291 1.21 13.24 16.72
C ASN A 291 1.97 12.40 15.67
N GLY A 292 1.72 12.66 14.38
CA GLY A 292 2.36 11.94 13.28
C GLY A 292 2.01 10.44 13.24
N GLY A 293 2.88 9.64 12.61
CA GLY A 293 2.81 8.18 12.61
C GLY A 293 1.46 7.60 12.19
N GLU A 294 0.94 6.68 13.01
CA GLU A 294 -0.31 5.94 12.75
C GLU A 294 -1.53 6.88 12.68
N GLU A 295 -1.64 7.85 13.59
CA GLU A 295 -2.80 8.75 13.63
C GLU A 295 -2.91 9.60 12.34
N LEU A 296 -1.77 10.10 11.84
CA LEU A 296 -1.74 10.83 10.58
C LEU A 296 -2.01 9.91 9.37
N ALA A 297 -1.50 8.69 9.38
CA ALA A 297 -1.75 7.71 8.33
C ALA A 297 -3.25 7.32 8.29
N GLU A 298 -3.86 7.09 9.44
CA GLU A 298 -5.29 6.82 9.57
C GLU A 298 -6.13 8.03 9.09
N PHE A 299 -5.81 9.24 9.53
CA PHE A 299 -6.50 10.45 9.07
C PHE A 299 -6.41 10.62 7.55
N ASN A 300 -5.23 10.42 6.97
CA ASN A 300 -5.03 10.50 5.52
C ASN A 300 -5.86 9.44 4.76
N THR A 301 -5.99 8.23 5.32
CA THR A 301 -6.76 7.16 4.68
C THR A 301 -8.25 7.36 4.85
N GLU A 302 -8.72 7.69 6.07
CA GLU A 302 -10.14 7.68 6.42
C GLU A 302 -10.85 8.98 6.04
N VAL A 303 -10.17 10.12 6.18
CA VAL A 303 -10.74 11.46 6.00
C VAL A 303 -10.32 12.10 4.69
N LEU A 304 -9.04 12.01 4.31
CA LEU A 304 -8.56 12.55 3.05
C LEU A 304 -8.65 11.54 1.88
N CYS A 305 -9.02 10.30 2.19
CA CYS A 305 -9.15 9.23 1.20
C CYS A 305 -7.88 9.06 0.35
N MET A 306 -6.72 9.25 0.96
CA MET A 306 -5.42 9.11 0.33
C MET A 306 -4.87 7.70 0.57
N MET A 307 -4.24 7.12 -0.45
CA MET A 307 -3.52 5.87 -0.27
C MET A 307 -2.27 6.10 0.57
N VAL A 308 -2.13 5.38 1.66
CA VAL A 308 -0.93 5.37 2.49
C VAL A 308 -0.14 4.08 2.28
N PRO A 309 1.20 4.12 2.38
CA PRO A 309 2.02 2.91 2.23
C PRO A 309 1.70 1.87 3.30
N VAL A 310 1.58 2.32 4.54
CA VAL A 310 1.29 1.51 5.73
C VAL A 310 0.54 2.34 6.77
N LEU A 311 -0.24 1.67 7.63
CA LEU A 311 -0.99 2.35 8.70
C LEU A 311 -0.12 2.58 9.95
N ASP A 312 0.78 1.65 10.27
CA ASP A 312 1.75 1.79 11.38
C ASP A 312 3.18 1.85 10.83
N PRO A 313 3.61 3.02 10.30
CA PRO A 313 4.90 3.15 9.67
C PRO A 313 6.05 2.97 10.70
N ALA A 314 7.00 2.12 10.35
CA ALA A 314 8.18 1.88 11.16
C ALA A 314 9.24 2.99 11.01
N ILE A 315 9.21 3.71 9.89
CA ILE A 315 10.14 4.78 9.54
C ILE A 315 9.33 6.03 9.17
N ASP A 316 9.66 7.15 9.77
CA ASP A 316 9.10 8.46 9.42
C ASP A 316 9.57 8.86 8.01
N ALA A 317 8.63 9.02 7.09
CA ALA A 317 8.93 9.32 5.68
C ALA A 317 9.56 10.71 5.49
N GLN A 318 9.15 11.70 6.30
CA GLN A 318 9.70 13.05 6.22
C GLN A 318 11.12 13.12 6.79
N ALA A 319 11.38 12.42 7.89
CA ALA A 319 12.72 12.30 8.46
C ALA A 319 13.65 11.54 7.49
N LEU A 320 13.14 10.50 6.83
CA LEU A 320 13.90 9.77 5.81
C LEU A 320 14.24 10.66 4.60
N GLU A 321 13.31 11.50 4.15
CA GLU A 321 13.57 12.46 3.06
C GLU A 321 14.70 13.43 3.41
N ARG A 322 14.80 13.88 4.66
CA ARG A 322 15.91 14.73 5.13
C ARG A 322 17.26 13.99 5.21
N CYS A 323 17.23 12.66 5.24
CA CYS A 323 18.42 11.81 5.13
C CYS A 323 18.89 11.60 3.69
N ASP A 324 18.09 11.96 2.70
CA ASP A 324 18.41 11.82 1.28
C ASP A 324 19.28 12.97 0.80
N ILE A 325 20.53 12.67 0.47
CA ILE A 325 21.50 13.67 -0.02
C ILE A 325 21.27 14.07 -1.48
N SER A 326 20.38 13.40 -2.19
CA SER A 326 20.05 13.73 -3.59
C SER A 326 19.08 14.92 -3.69
N ILE A 327 18.50 15.36 -2.58
CA ILE A 327 17.50 16.42 -2.50
C ILE A 327 18.12 17.73 -2.01
N GLY A 328 17.60 18.87 -2.49
CA GLY A 328 17.92 20.20 -2.01
C GLY A 328 19.18 20.83 -2.60
N VAL A 329 19.54 22.02 -2.08
CA VAL A 329 20.67 22.83 -2.58
C VAL A 329 21.98 22.08 -2.42
N GLY A 330 22.80 21.99 -3.49
CA GLY A 330 24.08 21.32 -3.49
C GLY A 330 24.03 19.79 -3.64
N ALA A 331 22.86 19.19 -3.94
CA ALA A 331 22.68 17.75 -4.14
C ALA A 331 23.67 17.14 -5.14
N ALA A 332 23.88 17.76 -6.30
CA ALA A 332 24.83 17.28 -7.31
C ALA A 332 26.27 17.15 -6.78
N ARG A 333 26.72 18.09 -5.93
CA ARG A 333 28.04 18.03 -5.29
C ARG A 333 28.10 16.91 -4.25
N ARG A 334 27.06 16.74 -3.44
CA ARG A 334 26.97 15.66 -2.45
C ARG A 334 26.95 14.28 -3.12
N LEU A 335 26.16 14.10 -4.18
CA LEU A 335 26.11 12.86 -4.96
C LEU A 335 27.46 12.52 -5.59
N LYS A 336 28.18 13.53 -6.15
CA LYS A 336 29.53 13.31 -6.71
C LYS A 336 30.54 12.86 -5.65
N ALA A 337 30.36 13.29 -4.40
CA ALA A 337 31.19 12.90 -3.26
C ALA A 337 30.67 11.61 -2.55
N PHE A 338 29.54 11.04 -2.99
CA PHE A 338 28.97 9.88 -2.37
C PHE A 338 29.78 8.63 -2.67
N SER A 339 30.54 8.17 -1.69
CA SER A 339 31.38 6.97 -1.79
C SER A 339 31.70 6.44 -0.40
N LEU A 340 31.85 5.13 -0.28
CA LEU A 340 32.40 4.46 0.91
C LEU A 340 33.93 4.32 0.89
N ALA A 341 34.59 4.80 -0.15
CA ALA A 341 36.03 4.62 -0.33
C ALA A 341 36.87 5.23 0.82
N ALA A 342 36.45 6.39 1.33
CA ALA A 342 37.12 7.05 2.47
C ALA A 342 36.98 6.26 3.79
N ALA A 343 35.93 5.49 3.94
CA ALA A 343 35.65 4.67 5.12
C ALA A 343 35.97 3.18 4.92
N ARG A 344 36.87 2.84 3.97
CA ARG A 344 37.11 1.45 3.52
C ARG A 344 37.43 0.45 4.64
N THR A 345 38.08 0.90 5.70
CA THR A 345 38.43 0.06 6.87
C THR A 345 37.26 -0.13 7.85
N ARG A 346 36.13 0.52 7.62
CA ARG A 346 34.94 0.55 8.48
C ARG A 346 33.68 0.13 7.74
N ILE A 347 33.78 -0.49 6.56
CA ILE A 347 32.62 -0.94 5.80
C ILE A 347 31.99 -2.15 6.49
N ALA A 348 30.70 -2.04 6.76
CA ALA A 348 29.81 -3.15 7.08
C ALA A 348 28.98 -3.51 5.84
N ALA A 349 28.66 -4.78 5.66
CA ALA A 349 27.72 -5.24 4.65
C ALA A 349 26.70 -6.21 5.26
N VAL A 350 25.48 -6.18 4.77
CA VAL A 350 24.41 -7.08 5.26
C VAL A 350 23.62 -7.59 4.06
N LEU A 351 23.35 -8.88 4.06
CA LEU A 351 22.44 -9.54 3.14
C LEU A 351 21.12 -9.82 3.84
N ASP A 352 20.01 -9.45 3.23
CA ASP A 352 18.69 -9.95 3.62
C ASP A 352 17.90 -10.44 2.40
N VAL A 353 16.89 -11.29 2.65
CA VAL A 353 16.12 -11.99 1.62
C VAL A 353 14.64 -11.89 1.95
N ALA A 354 13.79 -11.71 0.94
CA ALA A 354 12.34 -11.75 1.09
C ALA A 354 11.86 -13.17 1.45
N PRO A 355 10.79 -13.32 2.26
CA PRO A 355 10.33 -14.63 2.75
C PRO A 355 9.96 -15.63 1.66
N ASN A 356 9.55 -15.17 0.50
CA ASN A 356 9.21 -15.99 -0.67
C ASN A 356 10.41 -16.31 -1.57
N GLY A 357 11.61 -15.79 -1.24
CA GLY A 357 12.84 -15.98 -2.02
C GLY A 357 12.89 -15.23 -3.36
N SER A 358 11.87 -14.43 -3.68
CA SER A 358 11.78 -13.71 -4.97
C SER A 358 12.60 -12.43 -5.01
N HIS A 359 13.14 -11.99 -3.87
CA HIS A 359 13.96 -10.78 -3.78
C HIS A 359 15.06 -10.95 -2.73
N ALA A 360 16.24 -10.41 -2.99
CA ALA A 360 17.36 -10.37 -2.05
C ALA A 360 18.14 -9.06 -2.26
N THR A 361 18.63 -8.46 -1.17
CA THR A 361 19.39 -7.21 -1.24
C THR A 361 20.66 -7.29 -0.41
N LEU A 362 21.79 -6.98 -1.04
CA LEU A 362 23.07 -6.75 -0.39
C LEU A 362 23.26 -5.26 -0.18
N MET A 363 23.26 -4.86 1.08
CA MET A 363 23.51 -3.49 1.52
C MET A 363 24.93 -3.32 2.02
N ALA A 364 25.49 -2.13 1.86
CA ALA A 364 26.76 -1.75 2.49
C ALA A 364 26.68 -0.33 3.07
N GLY A 365 27.48 -0.08 4.10
CA GLY A 365 27.59 1.25 4.69
C GLY A 365 28.74 1.37 5.67
N ALA A 366 28.95 2.57 6.16
CA ALA A 366 29.99 2.87 7.12
C ALA A 366 29.63 4.11 7.96
N LEU A 367 30.09 4.14 9.20
CA LEU A 367 30.10 5.33 10.04
C LEU A 367 31.12 6.32 9.51
N LEU A 368 30.70 7.52 9.18
CA LEU A 368 31.52 8.61 8.70
C LEU A 368 32.12 9.42 9.87
N ASP A 369 33.11 10.25 9.56
CA ASP A 369 33.77 11.09 10.57
C ASP A 369 32.85 12.21 11.10
N ASN A 370 31.75 12.54 10.39
CA ASN A 370 30.72 13.47 10.83
C ASN A 370 29.65 12.82 11.74
N GLY A 371 29.81 11.56 12.12
CA GLY A 371 28.88 10.82 12.98
C GLY A 371 27.67 10.21 12.26
N LYS A 372 27.48 10.48 10.96
CA LYS A 372 26.38 9.89 10.18
C LYS A 372 26.76 8.52 9.62
N VAL A 373 25.77 7.65 9.47
CA VAL A 373 25.96 6.36 8.80
C VAL A 373 25.54 6.50 7.34
N ARG A 374 26.49 6.30 6.43
CA ARG A 374 26.22 6.28 4.99
C ARG A 374 25.89 4.86 4.54
N VAL A 375 24.78 4.70 3.81
CA VAL A 375 24.31 3.42 3.31
C VAL A 375 24.07 3.45 1.81
N GLN A 376 24.26 2.31 1.15
CA GLN A 376 24.00 2.15 -0.28
C GLN A 376 23.61 0.70 -0.62
N VAL A 377 22.84 0.52 -1.67
CA VAL A 377 22.61 -0.78 -2.29
C VAL A 377 23.88 -1.18 -3.06
N VAL A 378 24.41 -2.37 -2.77
CA VAL A 378 25.51 -2.96 -3.56
C VAL A 378 24.95 -3.73 -4.73
N LYS A 379 23.95 -4.55 -4.47
CA LYS A 379 23.20 -5.32 -5.48
C LYS A 379 21.84 -5.75 -4.92
N ALA A 380 20.84 -5.74 -5.78
CA ALA A 380 19.56 -6.39 -5.56
C ALA A 380 19.35 -7.47 -6.62
N TRP A 381 18.68 -8.55 -6.24
CA TRP A 381 18.26 -9.63 -7.11
C TRP A 381 16.75 -9.75 -7.00
N SER A 382 16.05 -9.97 -8.12
CA SER A 382 14.60 -10.08 -8.18
C SER A 382 14.15 -11.16 -9.15
N GLY A 383 12.93 -11.68 -8.96
CA GLY A 383 12.32 -12.71 -9.78
C GLY A 383 12.52 -14.14 -9.26
N GLU A 384 12.08 -15.12 -10.02
CA GLU A 384 12.03 -16.54 -9.65
C GLU A 384 13.41 -17.12 -9.28
N HIS A 385 14.48 -16.59 -9.87
CA HIS A 385 15.84 -17.08 -9.68
C HIS A 385 16.70 -16.24 -8.74
N ALA A 386 16.11 -15.26 -8.04
CA ALA A 386 16.83 -14.29 -7.20
C ALA A 386 17.80 -14.95 -6.20
N LEU A 387 17.36 -15.98 -5.47
CA LEU A 387 18.20 -16.68 -4.49
C LEU A 387 19.36 -17.45 -5.14
N ARG A 388 19.12 -18.12 -6.28
CA ARG A 388 20.14 -18.87 -7.00
C ARG A 388 21.24 -17.92 -7.51
N ASP A 389 20.81 -16.81 -8.10
CA ASP A 389 21.75 -15.84 -8.67
C ASP A 389 22.49 -15.10 -7.55
N CYS A 390 21.83 -14.78 -6.45
CA CYS A 390 22.46 -14.27 -5.24
C CYS A 390 23.52 -15.24 -4.71
N ALA A 391 23.21 -16.53 -4.52
CA ALA A 391 24.16 -17.54 -4.04
C ALA A 391 25.41 -17.67 -4.92
N LYS A 392 25.25 -17.50 -6.24
CA LYS A 392 26.35 -17.55 -7.22
C LYS A 392 27.24 -16.31 -7.15
N GLU A 393 26.65 -15.12 -7.06
CA GLU A 393 27.37 -13.85 -7.20
C GLU A 393 27.91 -13.28 -5.88
N LEU A 394 27.25 -13.59 -4.74
CA LEU A 394 27.55 -12.99 -3.44
C LEU A 394 29.03 -13.12 -3.02
N PRO A 395 29.72 -14.28 -3.15
CA PRO A 395 31.12 -14.39 -2.73
C PRO A 395 32.06 -13.45 -3.50
N ALA A 396 31.84 -13.30 -4.81
CA ALA A 396 32.63 -12.39 -5.64
C ALA A 396 32.39 -10.92 -5.28
N LEU A 397 31.13 -10.55 -4.98
CA LEU A 397 30.77 -9.20 -4.56
C LEU A 397 31.40 -8.87 -3.20
N VAL A 398 31.30 -9.75 -2.22
CA VAL A 398 31.87 -9.57 -0.88
C VAL A 398 33.40 -9.52 -0.96
N LYS A 399 34.04 -10.36 -1.78
CA LYS A 399 35.48 -10.32 -2.04
C LYS A 399 35.92 -8.98 -2.65
N ARG A 400 35.15 -8.40 -3.55
CA ARG A 400 35.43 -7.09 -4.18
C ARG A 400 35.19 -5.93 -3.20
N LEU A 401 34.08 -5.98 -2.45
CA LEU A 401 33.70 -4.95 -1.49
C LEU A 401 34.67 -4.92 -0.29
N LYS A 402 35.15 -6.09 0.14
CA LYS A 402 36.00 -6.29 1.31
C LYS A 402 35.44 -5.61 2.57
N PRO A 403 34.20 -5.88 2.97
CA PRO A 403 33.69 -5.32 4.21
C PRO A 403 34.50 -5.89 5.38
N ARG A 404 34.63 -5.14 6.44
CA ARG A 404 35.24 -5.65 7.68
C ARG A 404 34.30 -6.59 8.38
N LEU A 405 33.00 -6.24 8.43
CA LEU A 405 31.92 -7.07 8.97
C LEU A 405 30.92 -7.40 7.87
N PHE A 406 30.52 -8.66 7.80
CA PHE A 406 29.42 -9.11 6.94
C PHE A 406 28.37 -9.77 7.82
N GLY A 407 27.11 -9.30 7.74
CA GLY A 407 26.03 -9.72 8.61
C GLY A 407 24.82 -10.31 7.90
N TRP A 408 24.07 -11.09 8.63
CA TRP A 408 22.71 -11.55 8.32
C TRP A 408 21.92 -11.81 9.60
N PHE A 409 20.60 -11.99 9.43
CA PHE A 409 19.71 -12.34 10.53
C PHE A 409 19.54 -13.88 10.60
N PRO A 410 20.01 -14.57 11.66
CA PRO A 410 20.02 -16.04 11.74
C PRO A 410 18.60 -16.64 11.81
N LYS A 411 17.60 -15.87 12.25
CA LYS A 411 16.16 -16.24 12.23
C LYS A 411 15.42 -15.68 11.02
N GLY A 412 16.15 -15.12 10.04
CA GLY A 412 15.59 -14.53 8.82
C GLY A 412 15.65 -15.48 7.62
N PRO A 413 15.03 -15.11 6.48
CA PRO A 413 15.06 -15.91 5.25
C PRO A 413 16.47 -16.12 4.67
N ALA A 414 17.43 -15.25 4.97
CA ALA A 414 18.82 -15.37 4.54
C ALA A 414 19.57 -16.53 5.21
N ALA A 415 19.06 -17.10 6.30
CA ALA A 415 19.74 -18.16 7.08
C ALA A 415 20.06 -19.41 6.25
N ALA A 416 19.14 -19.82 5.37
CA ALA A 416 19.35 -20.99 4.50
C ALA A 416 20.52 -20.78 3.53
N LEU A 417 20.64 -19.57 2.95
CA LEU A 417 21.77 -19.21 2.11
C LEU A 417 23.07 -19.14 2.91
N ALA A 418 23.02 -18.59 4.13
CA ALA A 418 24.15 -18.53 5.06
C ALA A 418 24.72 -19.91 5.35
N GLY A 419 23.84 -20.88 5.68
CA GLY A 419 24.23 -22.28 5.92
C GLY A 419 24.94 -22.89 4.70
N SER A 420 24.36 -22.75 3.52
CA SER A 420 24.95 -23.28 2.28
C SER A 420 26.30 -22.67 1.91
N LEU A 421 26.56 -21.42 2.30
CA LEU A 421 27.85 -20.77 2.13
C LEU A 421 28.88 -21.25 3.15
N ALA A 422 28.46 -21.46 4.40
CA ALA A 422 29.34 -21.94 5.48
C ALA A 422 29.83 -23.40 5.25
N GLU A 423 29.06 -24.21 4.53
CA GLU A 423 29.42 -25.59 4.16
C GLU A 423 30.46 -25.70 3.04
N ARG A 424 30.87 -24.60 2.41
CA ARG A 424 31.85 -24.59 1.34
C ARG A 424 33.23 -24.97 1.84
N LYS A 425 33.81 -25.98 1.21
CA LYS A 425 35.18 -26.43 1.51
C LYS A 425 36.23 -25.49 0.91
N ALA A 426 37.44 -25.58 1.39
CA ALA A 426 38.57 -24.75 0.96
C ALA A 426 38.94 -24.91 -0.53
N ASP A 427 38.62 -26.07 -1.10
CA ASP A 427 38.89 -26.46 -2.50
C ASP A 427 37.67 -26.23 -3.44
N ASP A 428 36.57 -25.62 -2.92
CA ASP A 428 35.41 -25.30 -3.76
C ASP A 428 35.78 -24.33 -4.88
N PRO A 429 35.56 -24.69 -6.17
CA PRO A 429 35.88 -23.83 -7.30
C PRO A 429 35.13 -22.48 -7.30
N ARG A 430 34.06 -22.37 -6.51
CA ARG A 430 33.29 -21.13 -6.29
C ARG A 430 33.97 -20.17 -5.30
N GLY A 431 35.09 -20.60 -4.68
CA GLY A 431 35.89 -19.82 -3.74
C GLY A 431 35.52 -20.02 -2.26
N VAL A 432 36.48 -19.68 -1.40
CA VAL A 432 36.37 -19.81 0.06
C VAL A 432 35.36 -18.82 0.62
N TRP A 433 34.53 -19.25 1.55
CA TRP A 433 33.66 -18.40 2.33
C TRP A 433 33.98 -18.50 3.83
N PRO A 434 34.06 -17.39 4.57
CA PRO A 434 34.08 -15.99 4.07
C PRO A 434 35.41 -15.64 3.38
N PRO A 435 35.42 -14.59 2.51
CA PRO A 435 36.69 -14.08 1.93
C PRO A 435 37.65 -13.62 3.02
N LYS A 436 38.97 -13.80 2.79
CA LYS A 436 40.01 -13.43 3.76
C LYS A 436 39.86 -11.98 4.24
N GLY A 437 39.83 -11.79 5.56
CA GLY A 437 39.71 -10.49 6.21
C GLY A 437 38.28 -9.97 6.37
N VAL A 438 37.28 -10.80 6.07
CA VAL A 438 35.84 -10.52 6.32
C VAL A 438 35.43 -11.34 7.52
N GLU A 439 34.90 -10.68 8.55
CA GLU A 439 34.30 -11.30 9.72
C GLU A 439 32.81 -11.43 9.51
N VAL A 440 32.23 -12.63 9.74
CA VAL A 440 30.81 -12.90 9.60
C VAL A 440 30.11 -12.77 10.94
N ILE A 441 29.05 -11.97 10.99
CA ILE A 441 28.30 -11.65 12.22
C ILE A 441 26.84 -12.09 12.07
N GLU A 442 26.32 -12.81 13.05
CA GLU A 442 24.90 -13.08 13.19
C GLU A 442 24.21 -11.97 13.98
N ILE A 443 23.23 -11.31 13.35
CA ILE A 443 22.44 -10.23 13.97
C ILE A 443 21.25 -10.87 14.69
N THR A 444 21.38 -11.10 15.99
CA THR A 444 20.41 -11.92 16.77
C THR A 444 19.16 -11.15 17.17
N SER A 445 19.22 -9.83 17.39
CA SER A 445 18.10 -8.99 17.82
C SER A 445 17.55 -8.12 16.70
N ALA A 446 16.61 -8.68 15.92
CA ALA A 446 15.96 -7.93 14.84
C ALA A 446 15.18 -6.70 15.36
N SER A 447 14.52 -6.80 16.52
CA SER A 447 13.74 -5.69 17.08
C SER A 447 14.65 -4.51 17.47
N ALA A 448 15.70 -4.76 18.23
CA ALA A 448 16.64 -3.71 18.63
C ALA A 448 17.26 -3.00 17.40
N VAL A 449 17.60 -3.76 16.37
CA VAL A 449 18.23 -3.23 15.15
C VAL A 449 17.23 -2.41 14.31
N CYS A 450 15.98 -2.84 14.18
CA CYS A 450 14.95 -2.07 13.47
C CYS A 450 14.61 -0.77 14.22
N MET A 451 14.47 -0.83 15.55
CA MET A 451 14.22 0.35 16.39
C MET A 451 15.41 1.32 16.37
N GLN A 452 16.65 0.80 16.36
CA GLN A 452 17.86 1.61 16.22
C GLN A 452 17.87 2.36 14.89
N LEU A 453 17.53 1.72 13.76
CA LEU A 453 17.43 2.41 12.47
C LEU A 453 16.40 3.54 12.51
N SER A 454 15.21 3.28 13.06
CA SER A 454 14.17 4.30 13.19
C SER A 454 14.67 5.52 13.98
N ALA A 455 15.35 5.29 15.10
CA ALA A 455 15.94 6.36 15.89
C ALA A 455 17.02 7.15 15.12
N GLN A 456 17.87 6.46 14.34
CA GLN A 456 18.91 7.12 13.53
C GLN A 456 18.30 7.96 12.39
N VAL A 457 17.21 7.49 11.77
CA VAL A 457 16.47 8.28 10.76
C VAL A 457 15.84 9.51 11.39
N GLN A 458 15.18 9.35 12.54
CA GLN A 458 14.55 10.47 13.26
C GLN A 458 15.59 11.54 13.70
N ALA A 459 16.79 11.11 14.07
CA ALA A 459 17.91 11.99 14.42
C ALA A 459 18.67 12.53 13.21
N GLU A 460 18.25 12.21 11.97
CA GLU A 460 18.92 12.59 10.70
C GLU A 460 20.39 12.13 10.61
N ASN A 461 20.72 11.03 11.28
CA ASN A 461 22.06 10.44 11.31
C ASN A 461 22.30 9.40 10.21
N LEU A 462 21.39 9.27 9.24
CA LEU A 462 21.53 8.45 8.05
C LEU A 462 21.89 9.31 6.84
N GLU A 463 22.68 8.78 5.91
CA GLU A 463 22.89 9.36 4.58
C GLU A 463 22.71 8.30 3.51
N PHE A 464 21.88 8.56 2.49
CA PHE A 464 21.78 7.74 1.29
C PHE A 464 21.56 8.63 0.04
N ASN A 465 21.67 8.04 -1.14
CA ASN A 465 21.77 8.75 -2.42
C ASN A 465 20.47 8.83 -3.22
N GLY A 466 19.29 8.79 -2.57
CA GLY A 466 18.00 8.77 -3.25
C GLY A 466 17.69 7.45 -3.95
N ASP A 467 18.32 6.35 -3.52
CA ASP A 467 18.06 5.02 -4.10
C ASP A 467 16.60 4.63 -3.87
N LEU A 468 15.90 4.37 -4.98
CA LEU A 468 14.46 4.08 -4.97
C LEU A 468 14.12 2.79 -4.21
N LEU A 469 15.04 1.81 -4.18
CA LEU A 469 14.82 0.57 -3.44
C LEU A 469 14.88 0.81 -1.93
N ILE A 470 15.86 1.60 -1.45
CA ILE A 470 15.96 2.00 -0.05
C ILE A 470 14.70 2.76 0.35
N THR A 471 14.33 3.78 -0.42
CA THR A 471 13.15 4.59 -0.15
C THR A 471 11.87 3.75 -0.11
N ALA A 472 11.63 2.92 -1.12
CA ALA A 472 10.43 2.10 -1.20
C ALA A 472 10.30 1.09 -0.04
N HIS A 473 11.41 0.43 0.33
CA HIS A 473 11.40 -0.56 1.40
C HIS A 473 11.33 0.07 2.80
N LEU A 474 11.90 1.27 3.01
CA LEU A 474 11.83 1.96 4.30
C LEU A 474 10.49 2.64 4.52
N VAL A 475 9.96 3.33 3.50
CA VAL A 475 8.62 3.96 3.57
C VAL A 475 7.50 2.91 3.66
N GLY A 476 7.69 1.75 3.01
CA GLY A 476 6.77 0.62 3.08
C GLY A 476 6.97 -0.29 4.30
N ALA A 477 7.90 0.02 5.19
CA ALA A 477 8.15 -0.80 6.38
C ALA A 477 7.10 -0.51 7.46
N GLU A 478 6.44 -1.58 7.92
CA GLU A 478 5.40 -1.57 8.95
C GLU A 478 5.93 -2.22 10.22
N LYS A 479 5.46 -1.75 11.40
CA LYS A 479 5.84 -2.34 12.68
C LYS A 479 5.11 -3.65 12.95
N LEU A 480 5.84 -4.67 13.34
CA LEU A 480 5.32 -5.89 13.98
C LEU A 480 5.70 -5.85 15.45
N HIS A 481 4.74 -5.52 16.29
CA HIS A 481 4.94 -5.44 17.73
C HIS A 481 5.21 -6.81 18.38
N SER A 482 6.07 -6.85 19.36
CA SER A 482 6.41 -8.04 20.14
C SER A 482 6.91 -7.63 21.53
N GLY A 483 6.07 -7.74 22.56
CA GLY A 483 6.33 -7.16 23.89
C GLY A 483 6.50 -5.66 23.80
N ASP A 484 7.49 -5.11 24.49
CA ASP A 484 7.79 -3.68 24.51
C ASP A 484 8.56 -3.18 23.26
N GLY A 485 8.81 -4.04 22.27
CA GLY A 485 9.53 -3.70 21.06
C GLY A 485 8.79 -4.05 19.79
N TRP A 486 9.39 -3.68 18.65
CA TRP A 486 8.84 -4.01 17.34
C TRP A 486 9.98 -4.28 16.34
N ARG A 487 9.64 -4.96 15.24
CA ARG A 487 10.51 -5.17 14.08
C ARG A 487 9.72 -4.97 12.81
N PHE A 488 10.37 -4.88 11.66
CA PHE A 488 9.66 -4.77 10.38
C PHE A 488 8.84 -6.03 10.07
N VAL A 489 7.63 -5.83 9.53
CA VAL A 489 6.78 -6.90 9.02
C VAL A 489 7.44 -7.50 7.77
N ARG A 490 7.71 -8.83 7.78
CA ARG A 490 8.29 -9.52 6.62
C ARG A 490 7.25 -10.05 5.64
N ARG A 491 5.99 -10.19 6.06
CA ARG A 491 4.87 -10.72 5.28
C ARG A 491 3.80 -9.65 5.07
N GLY A 492 4.24 -8.44 4.72
CA GLY A 492 3.38 -7.31 4.39
C GLY A 492 3.13 -7.18 2.89
N ALA A 493 2.66 -6.04 2.48
CA ALA A 493 2.29 -5.73 1.10
C ALA A 493 3.47 -5.55 0.13
N GLY A 494 4.73 -5.60 0.63
CA GLY A 494 5.92 -5.44 -0.19
C GLY A 494 7.14 -6.19 0.36
N ASN A 495 8.23 -6.13 -0.37
CA ASN A 495 9.51 -6.64 0.10
C ASN A 495 10.12 -5.67 1.12
N CYS A 496 10.80 -6.18 2.14
CA CYS A 496 11.47 -5.39 3.18
C CYS A 496 12.94 -5.78 3.39
N ASP A 497 13.52 -6.55 2.48
CA ASP A 497 14.90 -7.01 2.56
C ASP A 497 15.90 -5.85 2.53
N ALA A 498 15.70 -4.81 1.71
CA ALA A 498 16.54 -3.62 1.77
C ALA A 498 16.36 -2.84 3.10
N ALA A 499 15.18 -2.82 3.71
CA ALA A 499 14.97 -2.21 5.02
C ALA A 499 15.73 -2.96 6.13
N TYR A 500 15.61 -4.30 6.17
CA TYR A 500 16.41 -5.12 7.09
C TYR A 500 17.89 -5.03 6.82
N GLY A 501 18.30 -5.02 5.54
CA GLY A 501 19.70 -4.81 5.15
C GLY A 501 20.26 -3.47 5.63
N THR A 502 19.47 -2.39 5.48
CA THR A 502 19.83 -1.04 5.98
C THR A 502 19.95 -1.04 7.51
N ALA A 503 18.97 -1.61 8.21
CA ALA A 503 18.98 -1.69 9.68
C ALA A 503 20.22 -2.47 10.19
N GLY A 504 20.50 -3.60 9.57
CA GLY A 504 21.69 -4.40 9.91
C GLY A 504 22.99 -3.67 9.63
N VAL A 505 23.11 -2.98 8.51
CA VAL A 505 24.30 -2.16 8.17
C VAL A 505 24.51 -1.03 9.18
N VAL A 506 23.44 -0.31 9.52
CA VAL A 506 23.50 0.77 10.53
C VAL A 506 23.97 0.21 11.87
N HIS A 507 23.39 -0.90 12.29
CA HIS A 507 23.78 -1.55 13.54
C HIS A 507 25.28 -1.96 13.54
N LEU A 508 25.72 -2.67 12.51
CA LEU A 508 27.12 -3.11 12.43
C LEU A 508 28.09 -1.94 12.29
N ALA A 509 27.73 -0.87 11.59
CA ALA A 509 28.57 0.31 11.45
C ALA A 509 28.75 1.05 12.79
N LEU A 510 27.68 1.14 13.61
CA LEU A 510 27.72 1.80 14.92
C LEU A 510 28.40 0.95 16.01
N THR A 511 28.31 -0.36 15.92
CA THR A 511 28.88 -1.29 16.92
C THR A 511 30.28 -1.82 16.54
N MET A 512 30.77 -1.49 15.34
CA MET A 512 32.06 -1.94 14.85
C MET A 512 33.20 -1.46 15.77
N PRO A 513 34.07 -2.36 16.29
CA PRO A 513 35.23 -1.96 17.04
C PRO A 513 36.14 -1.04 16.21
N PRO A 514 36.87 -0.09 16.81
CA PRO A 514 37.84 0.74 16.06
C PRO A 514 38.86 -0.15 15.36
N PRO A 515 39.40 0.24 14.20
CA PRO A 515 40.43 -0.52 13.53
C PRO A 515 41.64 -0.64 14.44
N VAL A 516 42.14 -1.87 14.61
CA VAL A 516 43.38 -2.11 15.36
C VAL A 516 44.49 -1.34 14.63
N LYS A 517 45.04 -0.32 15.27
CA LYS A 517 46.26 0.34 14.76
C LYS A 517 47.30 -0.75 14.61
N ALA A 518 47.77 -1.01 13.39
CA ALA A 518 48.88 -1.91 13.18
C ALA A 518 50.01 -1.46 14.11
N ALA A 519 50.39 -2.30 15.06
CA ALA A 519 51.56 -2.05 15.91
C ALA A 519 52.70 -1.72 14.96
N GLY A 520 53.24 -0.52 15.06
CA GLY A 520 54.32 -0.09 14.21
C GLY A 520 55.45 -1.14 14.34
N ARG A 521 55.96 -1.66 13.23
CA ARG A 521 57.12 -2.54 13.25
C ARG A 521 58.21 -1.78 14.03
N GLN A 522 58.44 -2.19 15.27
CA GLN A 522 59.62 -1.77 15.98
C GLN A 522 60.81 -2.22 15.12
N ARG A 523 61.48 -1.26 14.51
CA ARG A 523 62.82 -1.52 13.93
C ARG A 523 63.73 -1.85 15.11
N VAL A 524 64.04 -3.10 15.28
CA VAL A 524 65.12 -3.52 16.17
C VAL A 524 66.43 -3.04 15.48
N ILE A 525 66.96 -1.95 15.98
CA ILE A 525 68.33 -1.50 15.59
C ILE A 525 69.31 -2.41 16.37
N VAL A 526 69.84 -3.43 15.71
CA VAL A 526 70.91 -4.24 16.25
C VAL A 526 72.20 -3.37 16.14
N ALA A 527 72.67 -2.86 17.28
CA ALA A 527 73.99 -2.18 17.35
C ALA A 527 75.06 -3.23 17.08
N GLY A 528 75.71 -3.07 15.93
CA GLY A 528 76.86 -3.92 15.58
C GLY A 528 78.04 -3.70 16.55
N SER A 529 78.47 -4.77 17.23
CA SER A 529 79.74 -4.75 18.00
C SER A 529 80.93 -4.63 17.06
N SER A 530 81.65 -3.54 17.11
CA SER A 530 82.95 -3.37 16.47
C SER A 530 84.03 -4.16 17.25
N SER A 531 84.45 -5.29 16.73
CA SER A 531 85.63 -5.98 17.23
C SER A 531 86.94 -5.21 16.78
N ALA A 532 87.58 -4.62 17.72
CA ALA A 532 88.93 -4.07 17.51
C ALA A 532 89.95 -5.22 17.29
N ARG A 533 90.52 -5.26 16.11
CA ARG A 533 91.73 -6.08 15.88
C ARG A 533 92.97 -5.30 16.43
N GLN A 534 93.55 -5.84 17.53
CA GLN A 534 94.93 -5.45 17.92
C GLN A 534 95.91 -6.16 17.00
N GLY A 535 96.69 -5.36 16.28
CA GLY A 535 97.88 -5.85 15.58
C GLY A 535 99.03 -6.09 16.56
N GLN A 536 99.61 -7.28 16.51
CA GLN A 536 100.89 -7.53 17.09
C GLN A 536 101.91 -7.54 15.97
N ASN A 537 102.90 -6.53 16.03
CA ASN A 537 104.19 -6.63 15.39
C ASN A 537 105.13 -7.36 16.32
N ALA A 538 105.85 -8.31 15.78
CA ALA A 538 107.10 -8.78 16.38
C ALA A 538 108.08 -9.14 15.26
N ALA A 539 109.19 -8.44 15.27
CA ALA A 539 110.53 -8.67 14.75
C ALA A 539 110.75 -9.18 13.32
#